data_5d78927aa93c33413a26259f66035c08
#
_entry.id   5d78927aa93c33413a26259f66035c08
#
_cell.length_a   1.000
_cell.length_b   1.000
_cell.length_c   1.000
_cell.angle_alpha   90.00
_cell.angle_beta   90.00
_cell.angle_gamma   90.00
#
_symmetry.space_group_name_H-M   'P 1'
#
loop_
_entity.id
_entity.type
_entity.pdbx_description
1 polymer ?
#
loop_
_entity_poly.entity_id
_entity_poly.type
_entity_poly.pdbx_seq_one_letter_code
_entity_poly.pdbx_strand_id
1 'polypeptide(L)'
;MVVDREGFERFFRARYPQLVRACALVTLDVAAAEEIAAEAFSRLWPRWGLMHDDDHAGGYVYTTAMRLCSKRRTRARREVLGDIADLSTGRDEAETALTRAEVFAALGRLSLRQRQVVALRDWAGFETDEVASMLGMSASTVRVHLARGRASLRETLDVKEQEA
;
A
#
# COMPACT_ATOMS: atom_id res chain seq x y z
N MET A 1 -12.58 -2.72 31.14
CA MET A 1 -12.86 -1.81 30.01
C MET A 1 -13.37 -2.70 28.86
N VAL A 2 -14.63 -2.54 28.50
CA VAL A 2 -15.23 -3.31 27.40
C VAL A 2 -14.66 -2.72 26.11
N VAL A 3 -13.89 -3.53 25.38
CA VAL A 3 -13.40 -3.14 24.05
C VAL A 3 -14.62 -3.08 23.14
N ASP A 4 -14.83 -1.95 22.48
CA ASP A 4 -15.91 -1.75 21.48
C ASP A 4 -15.64 -2.65 20.26
N ARG A 5 -16.07 -3.90 20.38
CA ARG A 5 -15.91 -4.91 19.34
C ARG A 5 -16.70 -4.58 18.07
N GLU A 6 -17.91 -4.06 18.23
CA GLU A 6 -18.76 -3.72 17.07
C GLU A 6 -18.17 -2.55 16.27
N GLY A 7 -17.64 -1.54 16.95
CA GLY A 7 -16.92 -0.44 16.32
C GLY A 7 -15.69 -0.91 15.55
N PHE A 8 -14.89 -1.79 16.18
CA PHE A 8 -13.74 -2.37 15.50
C PHE A 8 -14.13 -3.19 14.26
N GLU A 9 -15.17 -4.01 14.34
CA GLU A 9 -15.63 -4.82 13.21
C GLU A 9 -16.13 -3.94 12.05
N ARG A 10 -16.85 -2.85 12.34
CA ARG A 10 -17.25 -1.86 11.31
C ARG A 10 -16.03 -1.23 10.66
N PHE A 11 -15.08 -0.76 11.45
CA PHE A 11 -13.84 -0.15 10.97
C PHE A 11 -13.04 -1.14 10.12
N PHE A 12 -12.87 -2.36 10.60
CA PHE A 12 -12.18 -3.44 9.87
C PHE A 12 -12.82 -3.69 8.50
N ARG A 13 -14.14 -3.91 8.46
CA ARG A 13 -14.84 -4.16 7.19
C ARG A 13 -14.71 -3.02 6.19
N ALA A 14 -14.73 -1.79 6.68
CA ALA A 14 -14.59 -0.60 5.82
C ALA A 14 -13.16 -0.38 5.32
N ARG A 15 -12.16 -0.61 6.15
CA ARG A 15 -10.78 -0.22 5.87
C ARG A 15 -9.86 -1.34 5.39
N TYR A 16 -10.15 -2.59 5.75
CA TYR A 16 -9.30 -3.73 5.39
C TYR A 16 -9.10 -3.90 3.88
N PRO A 17 -10.15 -3.90 3.04
CA PRO A 17 -9.97 -4.03 1.59
C PRO A 17 -9.14 -2.89 0.99
N GLN A 18 -9.32 -1.67 1.50
CA GLN A 18 -8.58 -0.49 1.06
C GLN A 18 -7.09 -0.60 1.42
N LEU A 19 -6.80 -1.07 2.65
CA LEU A 19 -5.43 -1.27 3.10
C LEU A 19 -4.72 -2.38 2.31
N VAL A 20 -5.40 -3.49 2.03
CA VAL A 20 -4.87 -4.57 1.19
C VAL A 20 -4.45 -4.03 -0.18
N ARG A 21 -5.31 -3.24 -0.82
CA ARG A 21 -5.00 -2.64 -2.13
C ARG A 21 -3.81 -1.69 -2.05
N ALA A 22 -3.74 -0.83 -1.04
CA ALA A 22 -2.59 0.05 -0.83
C ALA A 22 -1.29 -0.75 -0.64
N CYS A 23 -1.32 -1.81 0.17
CA CYS A 23 -0.19 -2.70 0.35
C CYS A 23 0.20 -3.43 -0.94
N ALA A 24 -0.76 -3.85 -1.76
CA ALA A 24 -0.51 -4.50 -3.04
C ALA A 24 0.18 -3.56 -4.05
N LEU A 25 -0.19 -2.27 -4.07
CA LEU A 25 0.50 -1.26 -4.88
C LEU A 25 1.96 -1.07 -4.46
N VAL A 26 2.26 -1.28 -3.18
CA VAL A 26 3.62 -1.13 -2.64
C VAL A 26 4.45 -2.40 -2.78
N THR A 27 3.88 -3.56 -2.45
CA THR A 27 4.59 -4.85 -2.48
C THR A 27 4.62 -5.49 -3.86
N LEU A 28 3.67 -5.16 -4.73
CA LEU A 28 3.41 -5.81 -6.01
C LEU A 28 3.09 -7.32 -5.87
N ASP A 29 2.57 -7.69 -4.70
CA ASP A 29 2.24 -9.06 -4.32
C ASP A 29 0.98 -9.05 -3.46
N VAL A 30 -0.12 -9.60 -3.98
CA VAL A 30 -1.43 -9.58 -3.31
C VAL A 30 -1.43 -10.42 -2.04
N ALA A 31 -0.81 -11.60 -2.07
CA ALA A 31 -0.74 -12.47 -0.89
C ALA A 31 0.07 -11.80 0.24
N ALA A 32 1.18 -11.16 -0.10
CA ALA A 32 1.95 -10.36 0.85
C ALA A 32 1.15 -9.18 1.40
N ALA A 33 0.37 -8.51 0.56
CA ALA A 33 -0.47 -7.38 0.97
C ALA A 33 -1.56 -7.80 1.97
N GLU A 34 -2.19 -8.95 1.75
CA GLU A 34 -3.19 -9.51 2.68
C GLU A 34 -2.57 -9.86 4.04
N GLU A 35 -1.41 -10.50 4.06
CA GLU A 35 -0.68 -10.81 5.30
C GLU A 35 -0.30 -9.53 6.07
N ILE A 36 0.21 -8.52 5.38
CA ILE A 36 0.58 -7.23 5.97
C ILE A 36 -0.63 -6.50 6.54
N ALA A 37 -1.72 -6.45 5.79
CA ALA A 37 -2.95 -5.81 6.25
C ALA A 37 -3.52 -6.52 7.49
N ALA A 38 -3.58 -7.86 7.48
CA ALA A 38 -4.02 -8.65 8.63
C ALA A 38 -3.14 -8.39 9.87
N GLU A 39 -1.83 -8.36 9.70
CA GLU A 39 -0.88 -8.06 10.78
C GLU A 39 -1.06 -6.63 11.32
N ALA A 40 -1.27 -5.63 10.45
CA ALA A 40 -1.50 -4.25 10.87
C ALA A 40 -2.78 -4.12 11.73
N PHE A 41 -3.87 -4.77 11.34
CA PHE A 41 -5.11 -4.81 12.12
C PHE A 41 -4.97 -5.61 13.42
N SER A 42 -4.22 -6.71 13.40
CA SER A 42 -3.90 -7.50 14.60
C SER A 42 -3.16 -6.65 15.65
N ARG A 43 -2.29 -5.76 15.21
CA ARG A 43 -1.58 -4.81 16.09
C ARG A 43 -2.45 -3.64 16.55
N LEU A 44 -3.48 -3.27 15.80
CA LEU A 44 -4.44 -2.24 16.19
C LEU A 44 -5.38 -2.76 17.29
N TRP A 45 -5.81 -4.01 17.22
CA TRP A 45 -6.84 -4.57 18.12
C TRP A 45 -6.59 -4.29 19.61
N PRO A 46 -5.43 -4.59 20.20
CA PRO A 46 -5.18 -4.29 21.61
C PRO A 46 -5.13 -2.79 21.93
N ARG A 47 -5.04 -1.94 20.91
CA ARG A 47 -4.98 -0.48 21.03
C ARG A 47 -6.28 0.21 20.65
N TRP A 48 -7.28 -0.53 20.17
CA TRP A 48 -8.54 0.02 19.66
C TRP A 48 -9.22 0.96 20.67
N GLY A 49 -9.29 0.57 21.93
CA GLY A 49 -9.87 1.40 22.99
C GLY A 49 -9.11 2.71 23.30
N LEU A 50 -7.91 2.89 22.75
CA LEU A 50 -7.11 4.11 22.87
C LEU A 50 -7.24 5.02 21.64
N MET A 51 -7.91 4.55 20.59
CA MET A 51 -8.15 5.35 19.39
C MET A 51 -9.28 6.34 19.63
N HIS A 52 -9.04 7.60 19.29
CA HIS A 52 -10.02 8.66 19.50
C HIS A 52 -11.10 8.67 18.44
N ASP A 53 -10.75 8.24 17.22
CA ASP A 53 -11.62 8.21 16.06
C ASP A 53 -11.08 7.27 14.97
N ASP A 54 -11.87 7.08 13.92
CA ASP A 54 -11.53 6.26 12.77
C ASP A 54 -10.33 6.79 11.96
N ASP A 55 -10.11 8.09 11.95
CA ASP A 55 -8.98 8.72 11.24
C ASP A 55 -7.66 8.41 11.97
N HIS A 56 -7.68 8.49 13.29
CA HIS A 56 -6.52 8.11 14.11
C HIS A 56 -6.19 6.62 13.97
N ALA A 57 -7.20 5.76 14.01
CA ALA A 57 -7.05 4.34 13.77
C ALA A 57 -6.57 4.04 12.34
N GLY A 58 -7.08 4.78 11.35
CA GLY A 58 -6.64 4.73 9.96
C GLY A 58 -5.16 5.08 9.82
N GLY A 59 -4.74 6.20 10.37
CA GLY A 59 -3.33 6.60 10.41
C GLY A 59 -2.42 5.53 11.02
N TYR A 60 -2.86 4.90 12.10
CA TYR A 60 -2.12 3.83 12.77
C TYR A 60 -1.94 2.59 11.88
N VAL A 61 -3.01 2.08 11.27
CA VAL A 61 -2.91 0.86 10.44
C VAL A 61 -2.11 1.08 9.18
N TYR A 62 -2.26 2.24 8.52
CA TYR A 62 -1.46 2.57 7.34
C TYR A 62 0.02 2.76 7.66
N THR A 63 0.35 3.46 8.75
CA THR A 63 1.74 3.60 9.21
C THR A 63 2.37 2.24 9.51
N THR A 64 1.64 1.39 10.22
CA THR A 64 2.09 0.03 10.56
C THR A 64 2.30 -0.80 9.30
N ALA A 65 1.35 -0.78 8.37
CA ALA A 65 1.42 -1.51 7.11
C ALA A 65 2.60 -1.05 6.25
N MET A 66 2.85 0.25 6.13
CA MET A 66 3.99 0.77 5.36
C MET A 66 5.35 0.35 5.94
N ARG A 67 5.46 0.29 7.28
CA ARG A 67 6.65 -0.24 7.95
C ARG A 67 6.84 -1.73 7.67
N LEU A 68 5.76 -2.51 7.67
CA LEU A 68 5.80 -3.93 7.33
C LEU A 68 6.17 -4.16 5.87
N CYS A 69 5.66 -3.35 4.94
CA CYS A 69 6.07 -3.38 3.53
C CYS A 69 7.59 -3.15 3.37
N SER A 70 8.14 -2.17 4.06
CA SER A 70 9.58 -1.87 4.04
C SER A 70 10.41 -3.03 4.59
N LYS A 71 9.96 -3.64 5.67
CA LYS A 71 10.62 -4.77 6.33
C LYS A 71 10.61 -6.02 5.46
N ARG A 72 9.49 -6.32 4.80
CA ARG A 72 9.36 -7.45 3.89
C ARG A 72 10.27 -7.32 2.68
N ARG A 73 10.39 -6.12 2.11
CA ARG A 73 11.32 -5.88 1.00
C ARG A 73 12.78 -6.13 1.37
N THR A 74 13.19 -5.73 2.56
CA THR A 74 14.55 -5.99 3.05
C THR A 74 14.82 -7.50 3.19
N ARG A 75 13.81 -8.29 3.61
CA ARG A 75 13.87 -9.75 3.61
C ARG A 75 13.95 -10.33 2.20
N ALA A 76 13.05 -9.93 1.31
CA ALA A 76 13.02 -10.41 -0.07
C ALA A 76 14.33 -10.14 -0.82
N ARG A 77 14.98 -8.99 -0.58
CA ARG A 77 16.31 -8.70 -1.13
C ARG A 77 17.41 -9.65 -0.62
N ARG A 78 17.27 -10.21 0.57
CA ARG A 78 18.19 -11.21 1.12
C ARG A 78 17.91 -12.62 0.60
N GLU A 79 16.66 -12.89 0.20
CA GLU A 79 16.19 -14.20 -0.27
C GLU A 79 16.22 -14.36 -1.80
N VAL A 80 16.20 -13.26 -2.57
CA VAL A 80 16.14 -13.24 -4.05
C VAL A 80 17.51 -13.49 -4.71
N LEU A 81 18.31 -14.39 -4.18
CA LEU A 81 19.28 -15.11 -5.00
C LEU A 81 18.73 -16.46 -5.49
N GLY A 82 17.44 -16.69 -5.41
CA GLY A 82 16.78 -17.89 -5.89
C GLY A 82 15.26 -17.76 -5.91
N ASP A 83 14.69 -17.68 -7.07
CA ASP A 83 13.31 -17.84 -7.51
C ASP A 83 12.51 -16.56 -7.81
N ILE A 84 12.34 -16.38 -9.11
CA ILE A 84 11.24 -15.60 -9.68
C ILE A 84 9.98 -16.45 -9.54
N ALA A 85 9.21 -16.25 -8.50
CA ALA A 85 7.96 -16.92 -8.32
C ALA A 85 6.82 -16.16 -9.01
N ASP A 86 6.29 -16.84 -9.97
CA ASP A 86 4.96 -16.84 -10.57
C ASP A 86 3.95 -15.83 -9.99
N LEU A 87 3.69 -14.77 -10.76
CA LEU A 87 2.63 -13.79 -10.52
C LEU A 87 1.29 -14.29 -11.08
N SER A 88 0.90 -15.51 -10.73
CA SER A 88 -0.42 -16.01 -11.07
C SER A 88 -1.31 -16.07 -9.84
N THR A 89 -2.13 -15.08 -9.64
CA THR A 89 -3.28 -15.24 -8.77
C THR A 89 -4.52 -14.56 -9.30
N GLY A 90 -5.49 -15.39 -9.58
CA GLY A 90 -6.91 -15.25 -9.28
C GLY A 90 -7.66 -14.17 -10.06
N ARG A 91 -8.25 -14.66 -11.10
CA ARG A 91 -9.51 -14.23 -11.72
C ARG A 91 -10.24 -13.08 -11.02
N ASP A 92 -10.33 -11.96 -11.73
CA ASP A 92 -11.63 -11.44 -12.11
C ASP A 92 -11.50 -10.62 -13.40
N GLU A 93 -12.34 -10.99 -14.37
CA GLU A 93 -12.71 -10.31 -15.60
C GLU A 93 -11.57 -9.90 -16.56
N ALA A 94 -11.57 -10.50 -17.74
CA ALA A 94 -10.51 -10.43 -18.77
C ALA A 94 -10.10 -8.99 -19.18
N GLU A 95 -10.96 -8.01 -19.01
CA GLU A 95 -10.69 -6.60 -19.30
C GLU A 95 -9.93 -5.91 -18.17
N THR A 96 -10.15 -6.32 -16.92
CA THR A 96 -9.51 -5.74 -15.72
C THR A 96 -8.17 -6.40 -15.41
N ALA A 97 -7.94 -7.64 -15.81
CA ALA A 97 -6.72 -8.38 -15.53
C ALA A 97 -5.50 -7.84 -16.30
N LEU A 98 -5.67 -7.41 -17.54
CA LEU A 98 -4.61 -6.80 -18.34
C LEU A 98 -4.16 -5.48 -17.69
N THR A 99 -5.12 -4.65 -17.30
CA THR A 99 -4.89 -3.36 -16.64
C THR A 99 -4.12 -3.51 -15.32
N ARG A 100 -4.41 -4.56 -14.54
CA ARG A 100 -3.72 -4.85 -13.28
C ARG A 100 -2.25 -5.21 -13.48
N ALA A 101 -1.95 -6.10 -14.42
CA ALA A 101 -0.58 -6.48 -14.74
C ALA A 101 0.22 -5.28 -15.24
N GLU A 102 -0.40 -4.42 -16.04
CA GLU A 102 0.21 -3.18 -16.54
C GLU A 102 0.48 -2.18 -15.42
N VAL A 103 -0.46 -1.98 -14.51
CA VAL A 103 -0.26 -1.12 -13.33
C VAL A 103 0.88 -1.64 -12.45
N PHE A 104 0.93 -2.94 -12.19
CA PHE A 104 2.00 -3.54 -11.40
C PHE A 104 3.37 -3.43 -12.10
N ALA A 105 3.42 -3.59 -13.41
CA ALA A 105 4.63 -3.39 -14.19
C ALA A 105 5.12 -1.94 -14.13
N ALA A 106 4.20 -0.97 -14.25
CA ALA A 106 4.50 0.45 -14.13
C ALA A 106 5.01 0.82 -12.72
N LEU A 107 4.32 0.33 -11.69
CA LEU A 107 4.72 0.52 -10.28
C LEU A 107 6.07 -0.14 -9.98
N GLY A 108 6.39 -1.25 -10.63
CA GLY A 108 7.66 -1.96 -10.47
C GLY A 108 8.89 -1.12 -10.88
N ARG A 109 8.69 -0.10 -11.71
CA ARG A 109 9.73 0.86 -12.08
C ARG A 109 10.01 1.92 -11.01
N LEU A 110 9.09 2.11 -10.08
CA LEU A 110 9.22 3.05 -8.98
C LEU A 110 10.07 2.46 -7.85
N SER A 111 10.79 3.32 -7.12
CA SER A 111 11.39 2.93 -5.86
C SER A 111 10.31 2.58 -4.83
N LEU A 112 10.68 1.85 -3.78
CA LEU A 112 9.76 1.56 -2.68
C LEU A 112 9.14 2.84 -2.10
N ARG A 113 9.96 3.86 -1.85
CA ARG A 113 9.48 5.14 -1.29
C ARG A 113 8.52 5.87 -2.23
N GLN A 114 8.78 5.84 -3.52
CA GLN A 114 7.85 6.40 -4.50
C GLN A 114 6.52 5.65 -4.52
N ARG A 115 6.53 4.31 -4.46
CA ARG A 115 5.30 3.53 -4.37
C ARG A 115 4.51 3.81 -3.09
N GLN A 116 5.19 3.90 -1.94
CA GLN A 116 4.56 4.24 -0.66
C GLN A 116 3.90 5.62 -0.71
N VAL A 117 4.59 6.61 -1.23
CA VAL A 117 4.05 7.97 -1.34
C VAL A 117 2.85 8.02 -2.29
N VAL A 118 2.94 7.39 -3.46
CA VAL A 118 1.82 7.31 -4.42
C VAL A 118 0.62 6.57 -3.81
N ALA A 119 0.86 5.44 -3.16
CA ALA A 119 -0.22 4.67 -2.53
C ALA A 119 -0.93 5.45 -1.40
N LEU A 120 -0.19 6.18 -0.59
CA LEU A 120 -0.76 6.95 0.51
C LEU A 120 -1.46 8.23 0.03
N ARG A 121 -0.88 8.94 -0.95
CA ARG A 121 -1.43 10.19 -1.47
C ARG A 121 -2.58 9.97 -2.45
N ASP A 122 -2.33 9.20 -3.49
CA ASP A 122 -3.23 9.09 -4.64
C ASP A 122 -4.29 8.00 -4.47
N TRP A 123 -3.96 6.94 -3.72
CA TRP A 123 -4.93 5.88 -3.44
C TRP A 123 -5.65 6.07 -2.10
N ALA A 124 -4.92 6.22 -1.00
CA ALA A 124 -5.51 6.31 0.33
C ALA A 124 -6.00 7.71 0.70
N GLY A 125 -5.56 8.75 0.00
CA GLY A 125 -6.05 10.13 0.16
C GLY A 125 -5.49 10.89 1.35
N PHE A 126 -4.38 10.45 1.93
CA PHE A 126 -3.71 11.17 3.02
C PHE A 126 -3.05 12.47 2.52
N GLU A 127 -3.07 13.51 3.33
CA GLU A 127 -2.40 14.76 3.04
C GLU A 127 -0.87 14.63 3.11
N THR A 128 -0.16 15.54 2.44
CA THR A 128 1.31 15.50 2.35
C THR A 128 1.98 15.45 3.72
N ASP A 129 1.51 16.22 4.68
CA ASP A 129 2.08 16.26 6.03
C ASP A 129 1.81 14.96 6.82
N GLU A 130 0.66 14.34 6.60
CA GLU A 130 0.33 13.02 7.17
C GLU A 130 1.27 11.94 6.61
N VAL A 131 1.46 11.92 5.29
CA VAL A 131 2.38 10.98 4.62
C VAL A 131 3.82 11.20 5.09
N ALA A 132 4.25 12.44 5.23
CA ALA A 132 5.56 12.78 5.78
C ALA A 132 5.76 12.19 7.18
N SER A 133 4.77 12.35 8.04
CA SER A 133 4.77 11.78 9.39
C SER A 133 4.77 10.24 9.37
N MET A 134 3.92 9.62 8.56
CA MET A 134 3.82 8.15 8.44
C MET A 134 5.12 7.50 7.97
N LEU A 135 5.82 8.14 7.01
CA LEU A 135 7.03 7.59 6.38
C LEU A 135 8.33 8.10 7.00
N GLY A 136 8.25 9.00 7.98
CA GLY A 136 9.43 9.56 8.64
C GLY A 136 10.30 10.39 7.71
N MET A 137 9.70 11.20 6.85
CA MET A 137 10.40 12.08 5.91
C MET A 137 9.82 13.50 5.94
N SER A 138 10.50 14.46 5.30
CA SER A 138 9.99 15.82 5.19
C SER A 138 8.86 15.93 4.15
N ALA A 139 7.98 16.91 4.31
CA ALA A 139 6.93 17.19 3.32
C ALA A 139 7.50 17.51 1.94
N SER A 140 8.65 18.19 1.87
CA SER A 140 9.34 18.45 0.59
C SER A 140 9.82 17.16 -0.07
N THR A 141 10.32 16.20 0.70
CA THR A 141 10.73 14.87 0.20
C THR A 141 9.52 14.09 -0.32
N VAL A 142 8.38 14.14 0.38
CA VAL A 142 7.12 13.54 -0.10
C VAL A 142 6.74 14.12 -1.46
N ARG A 143 6.77 15.44 -1.63
CA ARG A 143 6.44 16.10 -2.91
C ARG A 143 7.38 15.65 -4.04
N VAL A 144 8.67 15.51 -3.77
CA VAL A 144 9.65 15.04 -4.76
C VAL A 144 9.37 13.60 -5.18
N HIS A 145 9.14 12.70 -4.21
CA HIS A 145 8.78 11.31 -4.52
C HIS A 145 7.46 11.19 -5.27
N LEU A 146 6.47 11.99 -4.90
CA LEU A 146 5.18 12.01 -5.59
C LEU A 146 5.31 12.48 -7.04
N ALA A 147 6.03 13.57 -7.27
CA ALA A 147 6.25 14.10 -8.61
C ALA A 147 7.00 13.11 -9.51
N ARG A 148 8.06 12.50 -9.01
CA ARG A 148 8.83 11.48 -9.73
C ARG A 148 8.03 10.21 -9.98
N GLY A 149 7.29 9.74 -9.00
CA GLY A 149 6.42 8.56 -9.12
C GLY A 149 5.34 8.76 -10.17
N ARG A 150 4.64 9.88 -10.12
CA ARG A 150 3.60 10.24 -11.10
C ARG A 150 4.16 10.41 -12.51
N ALA A 151 5.32 11.03 -12.66
CA ALA A 151 5.98 11.20 -13.95
C ALA A 151 6.34 9.84 -14.58
N SER A 152 6.94 8.94 -13.81
CA SER A 152 7.27 7.58 -14.26
C SER A 152 6.04 6.77 -14.65
N LEU A 153 4.95 6.87 -13.87
CA LEU A 153 3.69 6.19 -14.19
C LEU A 153 3.07 6.71 -15.49
N ARG A 154 3.04 8.03 -15.70
CA ARG A 154 2.54 8.61 -16.95
C ARG A 154 3.36 8.13 -18.14
N GLU A 155 4.67 8.22 -18.07
CA GLU A 155 5.56 7.79 -19.15
C GLU A 155 5.31 6.32 -19.53
N THR A 156 5.13 5.45 -18.54
CA THR A 156 4.92 4.01 -18.77
C THR A 156 3.52 3.71 -19.32
N LEU A 157 2.49 4.42 -18.88
CA LEU A 157 1.11 4.19 -19.29
C LEU A 157 0.78 4.86 -20.62
N ASP A 158 1.31 6.07 -20.87
CA ASP A 158 1.09 6.81 -22.13
C ASP A 158 1.73 6.11 -23.34
N VAL A 159 2.89 5.46 -23.17
CA VAL A 159 3.54 4.69 -24.23
C VAL A 159 2.66 3.55 -24.71
N LYS A 160 1.88 2.93 -23.82
CA LYS A 160 1.00 1.80 -24.17
C LYS A 160 -0.29 2.22 -24.88
N GLU A 161 -0.81 3.41 -24.61
CA GLU A 161 -1.96 3.94 -25.33
C GLU A 161 -1.64 4.27 -26.81
N GLN A 162 -0.36 4.54 -27.12
CA GLN A 162 0.11 4.81 -28.49
C GLN A 162 0.44 3.54 -29.27
N GLU A 163 0.63 2.39 -28.62
CA GLU A 163 0.91 1.11 -29.25
C GLU A 163 -0.34 0.22 -29.44
N ALA A 164 -1.48 0.65 -28.90
CA ALA A 164 -2.77 -0.04 -29.01
C ALA A 164 -3.63 0.54 -30.11
#